data_d3592a1e735d3def38eac04d68b0b8b4
#
_entry.id   d3592a1e735d3def38eac04d68b0b8b4
#
_cell.length_a   1.000
_cell.length_b   1.000
_cell.length_c   1.000
_cell.angle_alpha   90.00
_cell.angle_beta   90.00
_cell.angle_gamma   90.00
#
_symmetry.space_group_name_H-M   'P 1'
#
loop_
_entity.id
_entity.type
_entity.pdbx_description
1 polymer ?
#
loop_
_entity_poly.entity_id
_entity_poly.type
_entity_poly.pdbx_seq_one_letter_code
_entity_poly.pdbx_strand_id
1 'polypeptide(L)'
;IGAAIYFNAAMHRKLYDYKVAQGWLAEGQKKKVYIDTAVLTMTEKSAVPYRYHAVVILIEILCVLPFLCGKRPVFWEEMGIFCICAVAVSVTAWIAHVFINRRQHTVYSQDTQKNQQVNYLIKKYTGEALLAMSSCNAAAWVMIAVQALIFNSLNAVIFYSYVALESLSGVVFLVLLFQMYKKKNAILNADNTPVYVDDDEYWKTGFYYNPNDRHMLVADRMQ
;
A
#
# COMPACT_ATOMS: atom_id res chain seq x y z
N ILE A 1 -2.78 5.05 24.45
CA ILE A 1 -2.42 3.99 23.47
C ILE A 1 -1.26 3.14 24.03
N GLY A 2 -0.11 3.70 24.46
CA GLY A 2 1.03 2.94 24.96
C GLY A 2 0.71 2.01 26.15
N ALA A 3 -0.08 2.48 27.12
CA ALA A 3 -0.50 1.67 28.26
C ALA A 3 -1.35 0.46 27.85
N ALA A 4 -2.23 0.62 26.85
CA ALA A 4 -3.06 -0.48 26.35
C ALA A 4 -2.21 -1.55 25.63
N ILE A 5 -1.21 -1.13 24.84
CA ILE A 5 -0.26 -2.05 24.17
C ILE A 5 0.55 -2.82 25.22
N TYR A 6 1.08 -2.14 26.23
CA TYR A 6 1.84 -2.77 27.32
C TYR A 6 0.99 -3.77 28.09
N PHE A 7 -0.25 -3.41 28.44
CA PHE A 7 -1.16 -4.29 29.16
C PHE A 7 -1.50 -5.54 28.34
N ASN A 8 -1.79 -5.40 27.05
CA ASN A 8 -2.04 -6.54 26.16
C ASN A 8 -0.82 -7.46 26.05
N ALA A 9 0.38 -6.91 25.92
CA ALA A 9 1.62 -7.69 25.85
C ALA A 9 1.88 -8.46 27.17
N ALA A 10 1.62 -7.82 28.31
CA ALA A 10 1.77 -8.48 29.61
C ALA A 10 0.75 -9.61 29.82
N MET A 11 -0.50 -9.39 29.40
CA MET A 11 -1.56 -10.41 29.45
C MET A 11 -1.22 -11.59 28.52
N HIS A 12 -0.75 -11.32 27.33
CA HIS A 12 -0.35 -12.36 26.38
C HIS A 12 0.77 -13.24 26.93
N ARG A 13 1.80 -12.66 27.55
CA ARG A 13 2.88 -13.41 28.18
C ARG A 13 2.37 -14.32 29.29
N LYS A 14 1.52 -13.82 30.18
CA LYS A 14 0.92 -14.61 31.25
C LYS A 14 0.07 -15.76 30.72
N LEU A 15 -0.73 -15.50 29.67
CA LEU A 15 -1.54 -16.52 29.03
C LEU A 15 -0.67 -17.59 28.35
N TYR A 16 0.43 -17.19 27.71
CA TYR A 16 1.39 -18.12 27.13
C TYR A 16 2.02 -19.02 28.21
N ASP A 17 2.56 -18.43 29.29
CA ASP A 17 3.17 -19.17 30.37
C ASP A 17 2.17 -20.16 31.01
N TYR A 18 0.90 -19.78 31.14
CA TYR A 18 -0.19 -20.64 31.60
C TYR A 18 -0.45 -21.79 30.63
N LYS A 19 -0.51 -21.54 29.32
CA LYS A 19 -0.71 -22.58 28.31
C LYS A 19 0.44 -23.60 28.28
N VAL A 20 1.69 -23.12 28.45
CA VAL A 20 2.87 -24.01 28.55
C VAL A 20 2.75 -24.89 29.80
N ALA A 21 2.41 -24.32 30.95
CA ALA A 21 2.25 -25.06 32.20
C ALA A 21 1.13 -26.11 32.13
N GLN A 22 0.10 -25.92 31.31
CA GLN A 22 -0.98 -26.86 31.07
C GLN A 22 -0.68 -27.88 29.96
N GLY A 23 0.48 -27.79 29.33
CA GLY A 23 0.84 -28.68 28.20
C GLY A 23 0.01 -28.49 26.94
N TRP A 24 -0.67 -27.33 26.80
CA TRP A 24 -1.49 -27.01 25.63
C TRP A 24 -0.69 -26.56 24.41
N LEU A 25 0.58 -26.17 24.61
CA LEU A 25 1.49 -25.84 23.54
C LEU A 25 2.51 -26.98 23.42
N ALA A 26 2.53 -27.63 22.28
CA ALA A 26 3.63 -28.52 21.93
C ALA A 26 4.91 -27.68 21.92
N GLU A 27 5.90 -28.07 22.74
CA GLU A 27 7.23 -27.44 22.77
C GLU A 27 7.75 -27.32 21.33
N GLY A 28 7.93 -26.09 20.94
CA GLY A 28 8.21 -25.61 19.61
C GLY A 28 8.96 -26.56 18.69
N GLN A 29 8.27 -27.10 17.74
CA GLN A 29 8.90 -27.36 16.46
C GLN A 29 9.38 -26.00 15.94
N LYS A 30 10.66 -25.68 16.18
CA LYS A 30 11.31 -24.51 15.55
C LYS A 30 11.12 -24.68 14.05
N LYS A 31 10.20 -23.92 13.50
CA LYS A 31 9.94 -23.93 12.06
C LYS A 31 11.26 -23.59 11.38
N LYS A 32 11.76 -24.46 10.50
CA LYS A 32 12.97 -24.18 9.75
C LYS A 32 12.67 -22.99 8.85
N VAL A 33 13.24 -21.83 9.16
CA VAL A 33 13.15 -20.63 8.31
C VAL A 33 14.09 -20.86 7.13
N TYR A 34 13.52 -20.93 5.93
CA TYR A 34 14.30 -20.99 4.71
C TYR A 34 14.68 -19.56 4.31
N ILE A 35 15.96 -19.25 4.31
CA ILE A 35 16.48 -17.95 3.85
C ILE A 35 17.03 -18.16 2.45
N ASP A 36 16.36 -17.57 1.46
CA ASP A 36 16.89 -17.50 0.09
C ASP A 36 17.71 -16.21 -0.05
N THR A 37 19.02 -16.34 0.14
CA THR A 37 19.95 -15.20 0.06
C THR A 37 19.97 -14.56 -1.32
N ALA A 38 19.69 -15.31 -2.38
CA ALA A 38 19.62 -14.78 -3.74
C ALA A 38 18.41 -13.87 -3.91
N VAL A 39 17.27 -14.18 -3.30
CA VAL A 39 16.06 -13.32 -3.32
C VAL A 39 16.29 -12.06 -2.49
N LEU A 40 16.92 -12.16 -1.34
CA LEU A 40 17.16 -11.01 -0.45
C LEU A 40 18.15 -9.99 -1.05
N THR A 41 19.12 -10.45 -1.84
CA THR A 41 20.14 -9.58 -2.47
C THR A 41 19.71 -8.98 -3.80
N MET A 42 18.51 -9.32 -4.29
CA MET A 42 18.03 -8.81 -5.58
C MET A 42 17.71 -7.32 -5.50
N THR A 43 18.43 -6.55 -6.32
CA THR A 43 18.09 -5.17 -6.64
C THR A 43 17.25 -5.13 -7.91
N GLU A 44 15.96 -5.46 -7.81
CA GLU A 44 15.07 -5.28 -8.95
C GLU A 44 14.74 -3.80 -9.14
N LYS A 45 14.95 -3.31 -10.37
CA LYS A 45 14.41 -2.02 -10.78
C LYS A 45 12.88 -2.09 -10.65
N SER A 46 12.28 -1.09 -9.99
CA SER A 46 10.83 -0.95 -9.95
C SER A 46 10.25 -1.01 -11.37
N ALA A 47 9.26 -1.89 -11.60
CA ALA A 47 8.58 -1.99 -12.88
C ALA A 47 7.89 -0.67 -13.26
N VAL A 48 7.45 0.11 -12.26
CA VAL A 48 6.85 1.44 -12.40
C VAL A 48 7.70 2.42 -11.59
N PRO A 49 8.34 3.40 -12.25
CA PRO A 49 9.12 4.40 -11.54
C PRO A 49 8.23 5.32 -10.69
N TYR A 50 8.45 5.32 -9.38
CA TYR A 50 7.71 6.17 -8.43
C TYR A 50 7.86 7.69 -8.70
N ARG A 51 8.90 8.10 -9.46
CA ARG A 51 9.12 9.49 -9.88
C ARG A 51 7.98 10.08 -10.72
N TYR A 52 7.14 9.25 -11.33
CA TYR A 52 5.98 9.75 -12.08
C TYR A 52 4.94 10.44 -11.20
N HIS A 53 4.84 10.09 -9.91
CA HIS A 53 4.02 10.82 -8.97
C HIS A 53 4.44 12.29 -8.81
N ALA A 54 5.75 12.59 -8.93
CA ALA A 54 6.21 13.97 -8.89
C ALA A 54 5.67 14.80 -10.07
N VAL A 55 5.54 14.19 -11.25
CA VAL A 55 4.93 14.85 -12.42
C VAL A 55 3.44 15.10 -12.17
N VAL A 56 2.74 14.13 -11.59
CA VAL A 56 1.32 14.25 -11.23
C VAL A 56 1.10 15.41 -10.24
N ILE A 57 1.88 15.44 -9.17
CA ILE A 57 1.82 16.52 -8.15
C ILE A 57 2.17 17.88 -8.76
N LEU A 58 3.15 17.93 -9.65
CA LEU A 58 3.51 19.17 -10.35
C LEU A 58 2.33 19.70 -11.17
N ILE A 59 1.61 18.83 -11.88
CA ILE A 59 0.41 19.21 -12.63
C ILE A 59 -0.65 19.76 -11.69
N GLU A 60 -0.92 19.12 -10.56
CA GLU A 60 -1.89 19.58 -9.56
C GLU A 60 -1.54 20.98 -9.04
N ILE A 61 -0.26 21.24 -8.73
CA ILE A 61 0.21 22.54 -8.25
C ILE A 61 0.12 23.60 -9.35
N LEU A 62 0.52 23.27 -10.58
CA LEU A 62 0.46 24.21 -11.70
C LEU A 62 -0.97 24.71 -12.00
N CYS A 63 -1.98 23.85 -11.78
CA CYS A 63 -3.38 24.22 -11.94
C CYS A 63 -3.86 25.29 -10.94
N VAL A 64 -3.14 25.50 -9.83
CA VAL A 64 -3.45 26.53 -8.82
C VAL A 64 -2.88 27.90 -9.21
N LEU A 65 -1.80 27.95 -9.98
CA LEU A 65 -1.08 29.20 -10.31
C LEU A 65 -1.98 30.31 -10.89
N PRO A 66 -2.92 30.04 -11.84
CA PRO A 66 -3.78 31.09 -12.38
C PRO A 66 -4.64 31.78 -11.32
N PHE A 67 -5.04 31.06 -10.27
CA PHE A 67 -5.84 31.59 -9.18
C PHE A 67 -4.98 32.44 -8.21
N LEU A 68 -3.73 32.08 -8.03
CA LEU A 68 -2.79 32.89 -7.24
C LEU A 68 -2.42 34.19 -7.96
N CYS A 69 -2.41 34.18 -9.29
CA CYS A 69 -2.07 35.34 -10.13
C CYS A 69 -3.26 36.32 -10.38
N GLY A 70 -4.36 36.19 -9.63
CA GLY A 70 -5.41 37.23 -9.61
C GLY A 70 -6.78 36.81 -10.14
N LYS A 71 -6.97 35.61 -10.71
CA LYS A 71 -8.26 35.09 -11.15
C LYS A 71 -8.90 34.23 -10.05
N ARG A 72 -9.25 34.85 -8.91
CA ARG A 72 -9.88 34.12 -7.81
C ARG A 72 -11.36 33.88 -8.10
N PRO A 73 -11.85 32.64 -8.16
CA PRO A 73 -13.27 32.34 -8.28
C PRO A 73 -14.03 32.74 -7.02
N VAL A 74 -15.35 32.87 -7.11
CA VAL A 74 -16.22 33.19 -5.96
C VAL A 74 -16.10 32.15 -4.86
N PHE A 75 -15.84 30.88 -5.21
CA PHE A 75 -15.67 29.74 -4.27
C PHE A 75 -14.18 29.38 -4.03
N TRP A 76 -13.35 30.41 -3.86
CA TRP A 76 -11.89 30.23 -3.67
C TRP A 76 -11.52 29.39 -2.43
N GLU A 77 -12.29 29.52 -1.35
CA GLU A 77 -12.03 28.79 -0.12
C GLU A 77 -12.25 27.28 -0.32
N GLU A 78 -13.35 26.92 -0.98
CA GLU A 78 -13.66 25.52 -1.31
C GLU A 78 -12.60 24.94 -2.27
N MET A 79 -12.17 25.72 -3.26
CA MET A 79 -11.09 25.30 -4.16
C MET A 79 -9.78 25.05 -3.44
N GLY A 80 -9.46 25.84 -2.43
CA GLY A 80 -8.30 25.63 -1.60
C GLY A 80 -8.33 24.27 -0.88
N ILE A 81 -9.48 23.89 -0.34
CA ILE A 81 -9.69 22.60 0.30
C ILE A 81 -9.53 21.46 -0.71
N PHE A 82 -10.15 21.53 -1.89
CA PHE A 82 -10.02 20.53 -2.94
C PHE A 82 -8.56 20.35 -3.39
N CYS A 83 -7.82 21.46 -3.55
CA CYS A 83 -6.41 21.42 -3.92
C CYS A 83 -5.57 20.70 -2.86
N ILE A 84 -5.75 21.05 -1.59
CA ILE A 84 -5.02 20.42 -0.48
C ILE A 84 -5.33 18.92 -0.44
N CYS A 85 -6.59 18.53 -0.59
CA CYS A 85 -6.99 17.13 -0.63
C CYS A 85 -6.38 16.38 -1.82
N ALA A 86 -6.40 16.97 -3.02
CA ALA A 86 -5.83 16.37 -4.22
C ALA A 86 -4.32 16.10 -4.06
N VAL A 87 -3.57 17.13 -3.65
CA VAL A 87 -2.13 16.99 -3.42
C VAL A 87 -1.83 16.00 -2.29
N ALA A 88 -2.61 16.01 -1.21
CA ALA A 88 -2.42 15.06 -0.10
C ALA A 88 -2.62 13.60 -0.53
N VAL A 89 -3.63 13.31 -1.37
CA VAL A 89 -3.87 11.97 -1.94
C VAL A 89 -2.67 11.55 -2.80
N SER A 90 -2.21 12.41 -3.71
CA SER A 90 -1.09 12.11 -4.60
C SER A 90 0.24 11.93 -3.85
N VAL A 91 0.49 12.75 -2.83
CA VAL A 91 1.68 12.60 -1.94
C VAL A 91 1.60 11.29 -1.15
N THR A 92 0.44 10.95 -0.62
CA THR A 92 0.23 9.69 0.12
C THR A 92 0.47 8.48 -0.79
N ALA A 93 -0.07 8.51 -2.01
CA ALA A 93 0.17 7.47 -3.02
C ALA A 93 1.67 7.35 -3.37
N TRP A 94 2.36 8.48 -3.51
CA TRP A 94 3.80 8.49 -3.76
C TRP A 94 4.59 7.86 -2.62
N ILE A 95 4.33 8.29 -1.39
CA ILE A 95 4.96 7.73 -0.19
C ILE A 95 4.73 6.22 -0.12
N ALA A 96 3.49 5.77 -0.27
CA ALA A 96 3.14 4.35 -0.28
C ALA A 96 3.90 3.59 -1.37
N HIS A 97 4.01 4.15 -2.59
CA HIS A 97 4.75 3.53 -3.68
C HIS A 97 6.26 3.40 -3.37
N VAL A 98 6.87 4.43 -2.74
CA VAL A 98 8.27 4.38 -2.30
C VAL A 98 8.48 3.29 -1.25
N PHE A 99 7.58 3.19 -0.26
CA PHE A 99 7.65 2.14 0.76
C PHE A 99 7.55 0.74 0.17
N ILE A 100 6.59 0.51 -0.75
CA ILE A 100 6.42 -0.79 -1.40
C ILE A 100 7.66 -1.17 -2.20
N ASN A 101 8.26 -0.21 -2.92
CA ASN A 101 9.47 -0.49 -3.68
C ASN A 101 10.70 -0.77 -2.81
N ARG A 102 10.76 -0.17 -1.63
CA ARG A 102 11.85 -0.39 -0.66
C ARG A 102 11.65 -1.62 0.21
N ARG A 103 10.42 -2.19 0.20
CA ARG A 103 10.16 -3.40 0.97
C ARG A 103 11.06 -4.54 0.53
N GLN A 104 11.62 -5.27 1.50
CA GLN A 104 12.41 -6.47 1.25
C GLN A 104 11.57 -7.52 0.51
N HIS A 105 12.25 -8.35 -0.27
CA HIS A 105 11.61 -9.44 -0.99
C HIS A 105 11.18 -10.54 -0.02
N THR A 106 9.99 -11.07 -0.22
CA THR A 106 9.44 -12.16 0.59
C THR A 106 9.72 -13.49 -0.09
N VAL A 107 10.08 -14.51 0.70
CA VAL A 107 10.30 -15.88 0.22
C VAL A 107 8.99 -16.65 0.34
N TYR A 108 8.44 -17.09 -0.78
CA TYR A 108 7.17 -17.83 -0.84
C TYR A 108 7.36 -19.32 -1.09
N SER A 109 8.46 -19.73 -1.72
CA SER A 109 8.75 -21.13 -2.06
C SER A 109 10.25 -21.40 -2.04
N GLN A 110 10.65 -22.68 -2.20
CA GLN A 110 12.06 -23.04 -2.39
C GLN A 110 12.60 -22.62 -3.76
N ASP A 111 11.73 -22.30 -4.70
CA ASP A 111 12.10 -21.87 -6.05
C ASP A 111 12.38 -20.37 -6.08
N THR A 112 13.65 -20.01 -6.26
CA THR A 112 14.11 -18.63 -6.38
C THR A 112 13.45 -17.89 -7.54
N GLN A 113 13.19 -18.54 -8.68
CA GLN A 113 12.55 -17.89 -9.82
C GLN A 113 11.10 -17.52 -9.54
N LYS A 114 10.35 -18.40 -8.86
CA LYS A 114 8.99 -18.10 -8.41
C LYS A 114 8.97 -16.94 -7.43
N ASN A 115 9.89 -16.94 -6.46
CA ASN A 115 10.00 -15.85 -5.49
C ASN A 115 10.24 -14.51 -6.19
N GLN A 116 11.13 -14.47 -7.20
CA GLN A 116 11.39 -13.29 -8.01
C GLN A 116 10.14 -12.82 -8.75
N GLN A 117 9.49 -13.72 -9.48
CA GLN A 117 8.29 -13.40 -10.26
C GLN A 117 7.18 -12.85 -9.39
N VAL A 118 6.94 -13.44 -8.21
CA VAL A 118 5.90 -12.99 -7.28
C VAL A 118 6.23 -11.61 -6.70
N ASN A 119 7.46 -11.40 -6.24
CA ASN A 119 7.87 -10.09 -5.69
C ASN A 119 7.79 -8.99 -6.77
N TYR A 120 8.28 -9.25 -7.99
CA TYR A 120 8.15 -8.33 -9.10
C TYR A 120 6.68 -8.01 -9.43
N LEU A 121 5.83 -9.02 -9.50
CA LEU A 121 4.41 -8.88 -9.79
C LEU A 121 3.71 -8.01 -8.74
N ILE A 122 3.99 -8.21 -7.46
CA ILE A 122 3.44 -7.41 -6.37
C ILE A 122 3.86 -5.95 -6.54
N LYS A 123 5.17 -5.68 -6.70
CA LYS A 123 5.68 -4.31 -6.89
C LYS A 123 5.11 -3.64 -8.13
N LYS A 124 4.97 -4.39 -9.24
CA LYS A 124 4.38 -3.89 -10.49
C LYS A 124 2.93 -3.46 -10.31
N TYR A 125 2.07 -4.37 -9.90
CA TYR A 125 0.63 -4.10 -9.82
C TYR A 125 0.27 -3.07 -8.74
N THR A 126 0.94 -3.09 -7.61
CA THR A 126 0.73 -2.06 -6.58
C THR A 126 1.22 -0.70 -7.03
N GLY A 127 2.36 -0.63 -7.73
CA GLY A 127 2.85 0.61 -8.33
C GLY A 127 1.92 1.16 -9.40
N GLU A 128 1.42 0.30 -10.31
CA GLU A 128 0.43 0.67 -11.32
C GLU A 128 -0.87 1.17 -10.68
N ALA A 129 -1.37 0.49 -9.64
CA ALA A 129 -2.60 0.88 -8.94
C ALA A 129 -2.47 2.24 -8.26
N LEU A 130 -1.36 2.49 -7.56
CA LEU A 130 -1.10 3.77 -6.90
C LEU A 130 -0.90 4.91 -7.90
N LEU A 131 -0.21 4.64 -9.01
CA LEU A 131 -0.02 5.65 -10.06
C LEU A 131 -1.34 5.96 -10.78
N ALA A 132 -2.15 4.94 -11.08
CA ALA A 132 -3.47 5.14 -11.66
C ALA A 132 -4.36 5.98 -10.74
N MET A 133 -4.38 5.67 -9.43
CA MET A 133 -5.13 6.43 -8.44
C MET A 133 -4.72 7.91 -8.42
N SER A 134 -3.42 8.22 -8.30
CA SER A 134 -2.95 9.60 -8.29
C SER A 134 -3.19 10.32 -9.63
N SER A 135 -3.08 9.61 -10.76
CA SER A 135 -3.35 10.20 -12.08
C SER A 135 -4.82 10.54 -12.30
N CYS A 136 -5.74 9.67 -11.85
CA CYS A 136 -7.17 9.95 -11.89
C CYS A 136 -7.55 11.12 -10.98
N ASN A 137 -6.97 11.18 -9.77
CA ASN A 137 -7.15 12.30 -8.85
C ASN A 137 -6.67 13.62 -9.48
N ALA A 138 -5.49 13.64 -10.10
CA ALA A 138 -5.01 14.83 -10.80
C ALA A 138 -5.92 15.23 -11.98
N ALA A 139 -6.41 14.27 -12.76
CA ALA A 139 -7.34 14.56 -13.86
C ALA A 139 -8.65 15.15 -13.34
N ALA A 140 -9.19 14.63 -12.24
CA ALA A 140 -10.38 15.15 -11.58
C ALA A 140 -10.15 16.59 -11.06
N TRP A 141 -8.99 16.84 -10.46
CA TRP A 141 -8.60 18.17 -10.00
C TRP A 141 -8.43 19.16 -11.16
N VAL A 142 -7.76 18.78 -12.25
CA VAL A 142 -7.60 19.61 -13.46
C VAL A 142 -8.97 20.00 -14.03
N MET A 143 -9.91 19.07 -14.05
CA MET A 143 -11.27 19.31 -14.55
C MET A 143 -11.99 20.39 -13.72
N ILE A 144 -11.90 20.33 -12.39
CA ILE A 144 -12.46 21.37 -11.50
C ILE A 144 -11.77 22.71 -11.71
N ALA A 145 -10.43 22.71 -11.78
CA ALA A 145 -9.64 23.93 -11.95
C ALA A 145 -9.96 24.64 -13.29
N VAL A 146 -10.04 23.89 -14.38
CA VAL A 146 -10.40 24.42 -15.70
C VAL A 146 -11.80 25.00 -15.69
N GLN A 147 -12.76 24.33 -15.08
CA GLN A 147 -14.12 24.84 -14.95
C GLN A 147 -14.15 26.15 -14.16
N ALA A 148 -13.47 26.21 -13.03
CA ALA A 148 -13.41 27.41 -12.22
C ALA A 148 -12.81 28.59 -12.98
N LEU A 149 -11.83 28.36 -13.85
CA LEU A 149 -11.22 29.40 -14.68
C LEU A 149 -12.15 29.91 -15.77
N ILE A 150 -12.96 29.03 -16.37
CA ILE A 150 -13.80 29.39 -17.52
C ILE A 150 -15.13 29.99 -17.06
N PHE A 151 -15.80 29.37 -16.11
CA PHE A 151 -17.19 29.69 -15.75
C PHE A 151 -17.32 30.45 -14.43
N ASN A 152 -16.25 30.55 -13.64
CA ASN A 152 -16.27 31.17 -12.30
C ASN A 152 -17.40 30.63 -11.39
N SER A 153 -17.85 29.40 -11.63
CA SER A 153 -18.92 28.74 -10.90
C SER A 153 -18.67 27.23 -10.84
N LEU A 154 -19.13 26.60 -9.80
CA LEU A 154 -19.14 25.13 -9.70
C LEU A 154 -20.49 24.63 -10.24
N ASN A 155 -20.43 23.97 -11.40
CA ASN A 155 -21.61 23.35 -11.98
C ASN A 155 -21.79 21.93 -11.37
N ALA A 156 -23.04 21.59 -11.02
CA ALA A 156 -23.39 20.28 -10.47
C ALA A 156 -22.93 19.10 -11.36
N VAL A 157 -23.01 19.25 -12.69
CA VAL A 157 -22.56 18.22 -13.64
C VAL A 157 -21.07 17.90 -13.45
N ILE A 158 -20.23 18.92 -13.28
CA ILE A 158 -18.78 18.70 -13.13
C ILE A 158 -18.45 18.16 -11.74
N PHE A 159 -19.18 18.62 -10.72
CA PHE A 159 -19.05 18.02 -9.39
C PHE A 159 -19.36 16.52 -9.40
N TYR A 160 -20.46 16.10 -10.03
CA TYR A 160 -20.77 14.68 -10.17
C TYR A 160 -19.78 13.94 -11.06
N SER A 161 -19.22 14.58 -12.09
CA SER A 161 -18.17 13.99 -12.93
C SER A 161 -16.88 13.79 -12.15
N TYR A 162 -16.52 14.72 -11.26
CA TYR A 162 -15.41 14.58 -10.31
C TYR A 162 -15.62 13.37 -9.39
N VAL A 163 -16.77 13.28 -8.73
CA VAL A 163 -17.11 12.14 -7.85
C VAL A 163 -17.09 10.81 -8.61
N ALA A 164 -17.59 10.80 -9.85
CA ALA A 164 -17.56 9.61 -10.70
C ALA A 164 -16.12 9.17 -11.04
N LEU A 165 -15.25 10.13 -11.36
CA LEU A 165 -13.84 9.86 -11.71
C LEU A 165 -13.07 9.35 -10.50
N GLU A 166 -13.28 9.93 -9.30
CA GLU A 166 -12.69 9.44 -8.06
C GLU A 166 -13.19 8.03 -7.70
N SER A 167 -14.49 7.78 -7.87
CA SER A 167 -15.07 6.45 -7.65
C SER A 167 -14.48 5.42 -8.63
N LEU A 168 -14.32 5.80 -9.90
CA LEU A 168 -13.69 4.96 -10.93
C LEU A 168 -12.23 4.65 -10.57
N SER A 169 -11.49 5.63 -10.04
CA SER A 169 -10.10 5.41 -9.61
C SER A 169 -10.01 4.35 -8.52
N GLY A 170 -10.93 4.37 -7.55
CA GLY A 170 -11.04 3.35 -6.51
C GLY A 170 -11.35 1.95 -7.08
N VAL A 171 -12.26 1.86 -8.05
CA VAL A 171 -12.57 0.60 -8.74
C VAL A 171 -11.35 0.07 -9.49
N VAL A 172 -10.65 0.91 -10.26
CA VAL A 172 -9.43 0.52 -10.99
C VAL A 172 -8.35 0.02 -10.01
N PHE A 173 -8.16 0.73 -8.89
CA PHE A 173 -7.24 0.32 -7.84
C PHE A 173 -7.56 -1.09 -7.32
N LEU A 174 -8.81 -1.36 -6.96
CA LEU A 174 -9.24 -2.67 -6.47
C LEU A 174 -9.11 -3.77 -7.53
N VAL A 175 -9.44 -3.48 -8.80
CA VAL A 175 -9.30 -4.43 -9.91
C VAL A 175 -7.83 -4.82 -10.11
N LEU A 176 -6.90 -3.87 -10.07
CA LEU A 176 -5.47 -4.15 -10.20
C LEU A 176 -4.95 -4.98 -9.03
N LEU A 177 -5.36 -4.68 -7.79
CA LEU A 177 -5.02 -5.51 -6.62
C LEU A 177 -5.60 -6.92 -6.73
N PHE A 178 -6.83 -7.07 -7.19
CA PHE A 178 -7.45 -8.38 -7.39
C PHE A 178 -6.71 -9.19 -8.47
N GLN A 179 -6.35 -8.56 -9.59
CA GLN A 179 -5.55 -9.20 -10.64
C GLN A 179 -4.17 -9.63 -10.12
N MET A 180 -3.53 -8.78 -9.32
CA MET A 180 -2.28 -9.12 -8.63
C MET A 180 -2.45 -10.38 -7.78
N TYR A 181 -3.47 -10.41 -6.93
CA TYR A 181 -3.73 -11.55 -6.06
C TYR A 181 -4.00 -12.84 -6.84
N LYS A 182 -4.83 -12.77 -7.89
CA LYS A 182 -5.12 -13.90 -8.77
C LYS A 182 -3.85 -14.44 -9.45
N LYS A 183 -3.02 -13.56 -10.02
CA LYS A 183 -1.76 -13.95 -10.69
C LYS A 183 -0.73 -14.48 -9.70
N LYS A 184 -0.60 -13.86 -8.51
CA LYS A 184 0.25 -14.37 -7.43
C LYS A 184 -0.12 -15.82 -7.09
N ASN A 185 -1.40 -16.09 -6.86
CA ASN A 185 -1.85 -17.43 -6.50
C ASN A 185 -1.65 -18.43 -7.65
N ALA A 186 -1.84 -18.01 -8.90
CA ALA A 186 -1.57 -18.86 -10.06
C ALA A 186 -0.09 -19.28 -10.15
N ILE A 187 0.84 -18.35 -9.89
CA ILE A 187 2.28 -18.66 -9.87
C ILE A 187 2.63 -19.61 -8.72
N LEU A 188 2.08 -19.35 -7.53
CA LEU A 188 2.39 -20.16 -6.35
C LEU A 188 1.84 -21.59 -6.44
N ASN A 189 0.68 -21.78 -7.09
CA ASN A 189 0.00 -23.06 -7.22
C ASN A 189 0.32 -23.81 -8.53
N ALA A 190 1.22 -23.28 -9.36
CA ALA A 190 1.56 -23.88 -10.66
C ALA A 190 2.20 -25.27 -10.55
N ASP A 191 2.88 -25.57 -9.45
CA ASP A 191 3.52 -26.84 -9.17
C ASP A 191 3.25 -27.29 -7.74
N ASN A 192 3.38 -28.61 -7.48
CA ASN A 192 3.29 -29.18 -6.15
C ASN A 192 4.51 -28.85 -5.24
N THR A 193 5.28 -27.80 -5.56
CA THR A 193 6.37 -27.36 -4.67
C THR A 193 5.76 -26.78 -3.39
N PRO A 194 6.24 -27.17 -2.21
CA PRO A 194 5.68 -26.69 -0.96
C PRO A 194 5.80 -25.16 -0.91
N VAL A 195 4.66 -24.49 -0.76
CA VAL A 195 4.59 -23.06 -0.51
C VAL A 195 5.01 -22.86 0.94
N TYR A 196 6.15 -22.22 1.17
CA TYR A 196 6.51 -21.80 2.51
C TYR A 196 5.68 -20.57 2.83
N VAL A 197 4.73 -20.74 3.71
CA VAL A 197 4.20 -19.61 4.44
C VAL A 197 5.32 -19.27 5.44
N ASP A 198 6.15 -18.31 5.09
CA ASP A 198 7.05 -17.67 6.04
C ASP A 198 6.21 -17.21 7.24
N ASP A 199 6.80 -16.88 8.37
CA ASP A 199 6.09 -16.37 9.57
C ASP A 199 5.08 -15.24 9.28
N ASP A 200 4.96 -14.82 8.04
CA ASP A 200 3.92 -13.91 7.50
C ASP A 200 2.48 -14.36 7.81
N GLU A 201 2.23 -15.65 8.09
CA GLU A 201 0.92 -16.11 8.59
C GLU A 201 0.57 -15.43 9.92
N TYR A 202 1.58 -15.11 10.71
CA TYR A 202 1.43 -14.46 12.01
C TYR A 202 1.52 -12.93 11.93
N TRP A 203 1.90 -12.38 10.78
CA TRP A 203 1.94 -10.94 10.52
C TRP A 203 0.68 -10.49 9.78
N LYS A 204 -0.25 -9.90 10.51
CA LYS A 204 -1.47 -9.33 9.94
C LYS A 204 -1.41 -7.81 10.01
N THR A 205 -1.47 -7.15 8.86
CA THR A 205 -1.51 -5.67 8.77
C THR A 205 -0.39 -4.95 9.54
N GLY A 206 0.82 -5.54 9.57
CA GLY A 206 1.97 -4.97 10.29
C GLY A 206 2.05 -5.34 11.77
N PHE A 207 1.13 -6.15 12.28
CA PHE A 207 1.17 -6.65 13.65
C PHE A 207 1.48 -8.14 13.67
N TYR A 208 2.47 -8.53 14.47
CA TYR A 208 2.77 -9.92 14.72
C TYR A 208 1.82 -10.49 15.78
N TYR A 209 1.14 -11.57 15.44
CA TYR A 209 0.33 -12.33 16.37
C TYR A 209 0.50 -13.82 16.14
N ASN A 210 1.29 -14.46 16.97
CA ASN A 210 1.43 -15.91 17.02
C ASN A 210 0.96 -16.41 18.39
N PRO A 211 -0.14 -17.16 18.47
CA PRO A 211 -0.63 -17.70 19.75
C PRO A 211 0.32 -18.71 20.40
N ASN A 212 1.30 -19.22 19.66
CA ASN A 212 2.31 -20.17 20.10
C ASN A 212 3.67 -19.51 20.38
N ASP A 213 3.77 -18.19 20.29
CA ASP A 213 4.96 -17.45 20.64
C ASP A 213 4.75 -16.69 21.97
N ARG A 214 5.79 -16.68 22.79
CA ARG A 214 5.79 -15.94 24.06
C ARG A 214 5.83 -14.44 23.86
N HIS A 215 6.35 -13.97 22.72
CA HIS A 215 6.56 -12.58 22.42
C HIS A 215 5.43 -12.04 21.51
N MET A 216 4.64 -11.13 22.03
CA MET A 216 3.62 -10.42 21.24
C MET A 216 4.22 -9.29 20.42
N LEU A 217 5.28 -8.66 20.91
CA LEU A 217 6.01 -7.59 20.23
C LEU A 217 7.33 -8.16 19.75
N VAL A 218 7.38 -8.56 18.50
CA VAL A 218 8.61 -8.97 17.83
C VAL A 218 9.04 -7.78 16.98
N ALA A 219 10.33 -7.43 17.08
CA ALA A 219 10.88 -6.42 16.18
C ALA A 219 10.71 -6.90 14.75
N ASP A 220 10.12 -6.04 13.92
CA ASP A 220 9.95 -6.34 12.51
C ASP A 220 11.34 -6.64 11.89
N ARG A 221 11.38 -7.59 10.98
CA ARG A 221 12.58 -7.93 10.21
C ARG A 221 12.99 -6.81 9.22
N MET A 222 12.46 -5.62 9.37
CA MET A 222 12.92 -4.42 8.68
C MET A 222 14.26 -3.94 9.29
N GLN A 223 15.29 -4.76 9.19
CA GLN A 223 16.68 -4.35 9.40
C GLN A 223 17.41 -4.35 8.07
#